data_571410206d4a54acfd29a29dc8b642fa
#
_entry.id   571410206d4a54acfd29a29dc8b642fa
#
_cell.length_a   1.000
_cell.length_b   1.000
_cell.length_c   1.000
_cell.angle_alpha   90.00
_cell.angle_beta   90.00
_cell.angle_gamma   90.00
#
_symmetry.space_group_name_H-M   'P 1'
#
loop_
_entity.id
_entity.type
_entity.pdbx_description
1 polymer ?
#
loop_
_entity_poly.entity_id
_entity_poly.type
_entity_poly.pdbx_seq_one_letter_code
_entity_poly.pdbx_strand_id
1 'polypeptide(L)'
;MMAQQIHAHAPDDKAGCAVLGRQLTELLALTLDRTSEVTQGAGSSVRAGHRRRAEEIIRRNLSDNALSPEKVAEACGISKRYLHELFADVNYTVSQYIREQRLAAARDLLQMPNPGQMSDIAYRFGFSDQAQFSRLFKAMFGQTPSGFRAQVSEAD
;
A
#
# COMPACT_ATOMS: atom_id res chain seq x y z
N MET A 1 44.59 -79.39 -3.97
CA MET A 1 44.75 -77.97 -3.70
C MET A 1 43.65 -77.27 -4.45
N MET A 2 42.58 -76.93 -3.77
CA MET A 2 41.40 -76.21 -4.40
C MET A 2 41.45 -74.75 -3.89
N ALA A 3 41.61 -73.86 -4.82
CA ALA A 3 41.44 -72.40 -4.56
C ALA A 3 39.99 -72.04 -4.78
N GLN A 4 39.27 -71.72 -3.69
CA GLN A 4 37.94 -71.17 -3.73
C GLN A 4 37.97 -69.65 -4.09
N GLN A 5 37.44 -69.27 -5.22
CA GLN A 5 37.17 -67.86 -5.56
C GLN A 5 35.89 -67.42 -4.84
N ILE A 6 36.03 -66.51 -3.91
CA ILE A 6 34.88 -65.80 -3.33
C ILE A 6 34.56 -64.65 -4.24
N HIS A 7 33.45 -64.77 -4.98
CA HIS A 7 32.82 -63.64 -5.71
C HIS A 7 32.03 -62.81 -4.71
N ALA A 8 32.59 -61.67 -4.34
CA ALA A 8 31.83 -60.66 -3.63
C ALA A 8 30.84 -60.02 -4.58
N HIS A 9 29.57 -60.31 -4.37
CA HIS A 9 28.45 -59.67 -5.04
C HIS A 9 28.20 -58.32 -4.34
N ALA A 10 28.60 -57.21 -4.96
CA ALA A 10 28.21 -55.89 -4.52
C ALA A 10 26.72 -55.66 -4.79
N PRO A 11 25.89 -55.32 -3.82
CA PRO A 11 24.47 -55.01 -4.10
C PRO A 11 24.38 -53.73 -4.93
N ASP A 12 23.57 -53.83 -5.97
CA ASP A 12 23.31 -52.72 -6.90
C ASP A 12 22.51 -51.63 -6.23
N ASP A 13 23.20 -50.62 -5.70
CA ASP A 13 22.68 -49.59 -4.79
C ASP A 13 21.93 -48.44 -5.54
N LYS A 14 21.47 -48.73 -6.77
CA LYS A 14 20.71 -47.79 -7.55
C LYS A 14 19.32 -47.42 -6.96
N ALA A 15 18.74 -48.36 -6.26
CA ALA A 15 17.45 -48.11 -5.56
C ALA A 15 17.63 -47.17 -4.36
N GLY A 16 18.68 -47.35 -3.58
CA GLY A 16 19.01 -46.49 -2.45
C GLY A 16 19.35 -45.06 -2.84
N CYS A 17 20.12 -44.86 -3.94
CA CYS A 17 20.42 -43.56 -4.50
C CYS A 17 19.18 -42.83 -5.02
N ALA A 18 18.22 -43.56 -5.63
CA ALA A 18 16.97 -42.95 -6.14
C ALA A 18 16.06 -42.50 -4.99
N VAL A 19 16.00 -43.25 -3.89
CA VAL A 19 15.22 -42.86 -2.68
C VAL A 19 15.81 -41.64 -2.00
N LEU A 20 17.14 -41.63 -1.81
CA LEU A 20 17.86 -40.50 -1.23
C LEU A 20 17.76 -39.25 -2.09
N GLY A 21 17.84 -39.38 -3.42
CA GLY A 21 17.64 -38.27 -4.36
C GLY A 21 16.24 -37.66 -4.25
N ARG A 22 15.20 -38.47 -4.14
CA ARG A 22 13.82 -37.99 -3.95
C ARG A 22 13.63 -37.26 -2.61
N GLN A 23 14.16 -37.80 -1.51
CA GLN A 23 14.08 -37.18 -0.19
C GLN A 23 14.82 -35.85 -0.14
N LEU A 24 16.00 -35.75 -0.78
CA LEU A 24 16.73 -34.49 -0.90
C LEU A 24 15.97 -33.46 -1.72
N THR A 25 15.32 -33.87 -2.80
CA THR A 25 14.50 -32.96 -3.64
C THR A 25 13.28 -32.46 -2.87
N GLU A 26 12.61 -33.32 -2.10
CA GLU A 26 11.48 -32.93 -1.25
C GLU A 26 11.90 -31.97 -0.12
N LEU A 27 13.02 -32.22 0.52
CA LEU A 27 13.56 -31.32 1.55
C LEU A 27 13.98 -29.97 0.97
N LEU A 28 14.59 -29.95 -0.21
CA LEU A 28 14.93 -28.72 -0.93
C LEU A 28 13.67 -27.94 -1.34
N ALA A 29 12.65 -28.62 -1.84
CA ALA A 29 11.36 -27.98 -2.20
C ALA A 29 10.70 -27.35 -0.96
N LEU A 30 10.65 -28.05 0.19
CA LEU A 30 10.10 -27.54 1.44
C LEU A 30 10.91 -26.36 2.01
N THR A 31 12.22 -26.34 1.87
CA THR A 31 13.04 -25.21 2.32
C THR A 31 12.90 -24.00 1.40
N LEU A 32 12.77 -24.18 0.08
CA LEU A 32 12.53 -23.12 -0.88
C LEU A 32 11.13 -22.51 -0.70
N ASP A 33 10.12 -23.32 -0.43
CA ASP A 33 8.75 -22.84 -0.19
C ASP A 33 8.68 -22.00 1.09
N ARG A 34 9.30 -22.44 2.18
CA ARG A 34 9.41 -21.66 3.42
C ARG A 34 10.19 -20.37 3.27
N THR A 35 11.27 -20.36 2.48
CA THR A 35 12.01 -19.13 2.18
C THR A 35 11.21 -18.16 1.31
N SER A 36 10.38 -18.67 0.39
CA SER A 36 9.47 -17.84 -0.42
C SER A 36 8.41 -17.17 0.44
N GLU A 37 7.78 -17.88 1.38
CA GLU A 37 6.77 -17.33 2.28
C GLU A 37 7.37 -16.28 3.23
N VAL A 38 8.54 -16.52 3.78
CA VAL A 38 9.25 -15.56 4.66
C VAL A 38 9.68 -14.32 3.87
N THR A 39 10.16 -14.49 2.63
CA THR A 39 10.57 -13.36 1.77
C THR A 39 9.37 -12.57 1.28
N GLN A 40 8.26 -13.22 0.95
CA GLN A 40 7.01 -12.56 0.57
C GLN A 40 6.40 -11.82 1.76
N GLY A 41 6.39 -12.40 2.95
CA GLY A 41 5.94 -11.75 4.19
C GLY A 41 6.79 -10.54 4.56
N ALA A 42 8.11 -10.64 4.46
CA ALA A 42 9.02 -9.52 4.69
C ALA A 42 8.85 -8.41 3.64
N GLY A 43 8.73 -8.77 2.36
CA GLY A 43 8.47 -7.84 1.27
C GLY A 43 7.13 -7.10 1.44
N SER A 44 6.07 -7.82 1.82
CA SER A 44 4.76 -7.25 2.11
C SER A 44 4.80 -6.27 3.29
N SER A 45 5.52 -6.61 4.35
CA SER A 45 5.70 -5.75 5.53
C SER A 45 6.45 -4.46 5.20
N VAL A 46 7.52 -4.53 4.40
CA VAL A 46 8.28 -3.36 3.93
C VAL A 46 7.42 -2.47 3.04
N ARG A 47 6.67 -3.04 2.09
CA ARG A 47 5.74 -2.31 1.23
C ARG A 47 4.67 -1.59 2.05
N ALA A 48 4.07 -2.27 3.02
CA ALA A 48 3.10 -1.66 3.94
C ALA A 48 3.72 -0.51 4.76
N GLY A 49 4.96 -0.65 5.20
CA GLY A 49 5.71 0.40 5.89
C GLY A 49 5.94 1.64 5.03
N HIS A 50 6.38 1.47 3.77
CA HIS A 50 6.54 2.57 2.83
C HIS A 50 5.21 3.26 2.52
N ARG A 51 4.12 2.50 2.31
CA ARG A 51 2.80 3.07 2.09
C ARG A 51 2.33 3.92 3.28
N ARG A 52 2.43 3.40 4.51
CA ARG A 52 2.06 4.15 5.73
C ARG A 52 2.85 5.45 5.85
N ARG A 53 4.14 5.43 5.53
CA ARG A 53 4.98 6.63 5.51
C ARG A 53 4.48 7.65 4.48
N ALA A 54 4.13 7.21 3.27
CA ALA A 54 3.56 8.07 2.24
C ALA A 54 2.21 8.68 2.67
N GLU A 55 1.32 7.89 3.23
CA GLU A 55 0.03 8.33 3.78
C GLU A 55 0.22 9.38 4.89
N GLU A 56 1.20 9.21 5.76
CA GLU A 56 1.52 10.18 6.81
C GLU A 56 2.07 11.49 6.25
N ILE A 57 2.96 11.44 5.25
CA ILE A 57 3.48 12.63 4.56
C ILE A 57 2.31 13.37 3.89
N ILE A 58 1.41 12.66 3.22
CA ILE A 58 0.22 13.26 2.59
C ILE A 58 -0.63 13.97 3.65
N ARG A 59 -0.97 13.29 4.75
CA ARG A 59 -1.81 13.88 5.81
C ARG A 59 -1.24 15.15 6.42
N ARG A 60 0.08 15.21 6.61
CA ARG A 60 0.76 16.40 7.16
C ARG A 60 0.82 17.58 6.21
N ASN A 61 0.65 17.35 4.91
CA ASN A 61 0.85 18.36 3.87
C ASN A 61 -0.42 18.64 3.04
N LEU A 62 -1.62 18.31 3.53
CA LEU A 62 -2.87 18.47 2.78
C LEU A 62 -3.16 19.91 2.35
N SER A 63 -2.71 20.90 3.14
CA SER A 63 -2.86 22.32 2.83
C SER A 63 -1.75 22.88 1.91
N ASP A 64 -0.74 22.08 1.57
CA ASP A 64 0.24 22.48 0.54
C ASP A 64 -0.34 22.24 -0.84
N ASN A 65 -0.67 23.34 -1.55
CA ASN A 65 -1.21 23.27 -2.91
C ASN A 65 -0.23 22.66 -3.93
N ALA A 66 1.07 22.67 -3.60
CA ALA A 66 2.11 22.06 -4.41
C ALA A 66 2.33 20.56 -4.09
N LEU A 67 1.57 19.98 -3.15
CA LEU A 67 1.64 18.54 -2.85
C LEU A 67 1.26 17.72 -4.09
N SER A 68 2.18 16.89 -4.54
CA SER A 68 2.05 16.02 -5.70
C SER A 68 2.62 14.64 -5.43
N PRO A 69 2.30 13.62 -6.24
CA PRO A 69 2.91 12.30 -6.12
C PRO A 69 4.45 12.33 -6.17
N GLU A 70 5.02 13.24 -6.95
CA GLU A 70 6.47 13.44 -7.06
C GLU A 70 7.07 13.86 -5.72
N LYS A 71 6.51 14.89 -5.09
CA LYS A 71 6.95 15.37 -3.77
C LYS A 71 6.79 14.32 -2.68
N VAL A 72 5.71 13.54 -2.72
CA VAL A 72 5.52 12.43 -1.77
C VAL A 72 6.59 11.36 -1.96
N ALA A 73 6.89 10.96 -3.19
CA ALA A 73 7.92 9.97 -3.48
C ALA A 73 9.31 10.45 -3.03
N GLU A 74 9.65 11.71 -3.33
CA GLU A 74 10.90 12.36 -2.89
C GLU A 74 11.02 12.37 -1.36
N ALA A 75 10.00 12.81 -0.66
CA ALA A 75 9.96 12.85 0.81
C ALA A 75 10.02 11.45 1.46
N CYS A 76 9.53 10.42 0.75
CA CYS A 76 9.67 9.03 1.17
C CYS A 76 11.04 8.42 0.87
N GLY A 77 11.84 9.03 -0.03
CA GLY A 77 13.09 8.46 -0.54
C GLY A 77 12.87 7.26 -1.47
N ILE A 78 11.75 7.23 -2.20
CA ILE A 78 11.38 6.16 -3.14
C ILE A 78 11.11 6.71 -4.53
N SER A 79 11.13 5.84 -5.55
CA SER A 79 10.76 6.25 -6.90
C SER A 79 9.25 6.52 -7.02
N LYS A 80 8.86 7.47 -7.91
CA LYS A 80 7.46 7.74 -8.24
C LYS A 80 6.72 6.47 -8.71
N ARG A 81 7.39 5.64 -9.53
CA ARG A 81 6.84 4.37 -10.00
C ARG A 81 6.48 3.45 -8.84
N TYR A 82 7.42 3.25 -7.92
CA TYR A 82 7.20 2.41 -6.75
C TYR A 82 6.09 2.95 -5.84
N LEU A 83 6.02 4.28 -5.66
CA LEU A 83 4.91 4.90 -4.95
C LEU A 83 3.55 4.57 -5.59
N HIS A 84 3.43 4.66 -6.92
CA HIS A 84 2.19 4.29 -7.64
C HIS A 84 1.85 2.81 -7.47
N GLU A 85 2.84 1.91 -7.50
CA GLU A 85 2.65 0.48 -7.25
C GLU A 85 2.12 0.21 -5.83
N LEU A 86 2.66 0.91 -4.80
CA LEU A 86 2.18 0.77 -3.41
C LEU A 86 0.70 1.15 -3.23
N PHE A 87 0.23 2.15 -3.96
CA PHE A 87 -1.18 2.55 -3.91
C PHE A 87 -2.07 1.70 -4.82
N ALA A 88 -1.57 1.20 -5.94
CA ALA A 88 -2.28 0.26 -6.80
C ALA A 88 -2.61 -1.06 -6.08
N ASP A 89 -1.76 -1.52 -5.18
CA ASP A 89 -1.99 -2.70 -4.33
C ASP A 89 -3.30 -2.62 -3.51
N VAL A 90 -3.82 -1.41 -3.31
CA VAL A 90 -5.07 -1.15 -2.57
C VAL A 90 -6.14 -0.48 -3.46
N ASN A 91 -6.01 -0.62 -4.78
CA ASN A 91 -6.92 -0.08 -5.79
C ASN A 91 -7.08 1.45 -5.76
N TYR A 92 -6.02 2.18 -5.40
CA TYR A 92 -5.98 3.63 -5.42
C TYR A 92 -4.93 4.17 -6.39
N THR A 93 -5.16 5.37 -6.91
CA THR A 93 -4.05 6.20 -7.37
C THR A 93 -3.62 7.17 -6.26
N VAL A 94 -2.35 7.53 -6.23
CA VAL A 94 -1.82 8.51 -5.23
C VAL A 94 -2.59 9.82 -5.29
N SER A 95 -2.92 10.30 -6.50
CA SER A 95 -3.66 11.55 -6.71
C SER A 95 -5.11 11.47 -6.20
N GLN A 96 -5.77 10.31 -6.38
CA GLN A 96 -7.10 10.07 -5.79
C GLN A 96 -7.02 10.11 -4.27
N TYR A 97 -6.04 9.41 -3.69
CA TYR A 97 -5.85 9.38 -2.25
C TYR A 97 -5.62 10.79 -1.67
N ILE A 98 -4.72 11.59 -2.26
CA ILE A 98 -4.51 13.00 -1.85
C ILE A 98 -5.81 13.77 -1.90
N ARG A 99 -6.57 13.69 -3.00
CA ARG A 99 -7.84 14.41 -3.16
C ARG A 99 -8.87 14.00 -2.10
N GLU A 100 -9.01 12.72 -1.82
CA GLU A 100 -9.96 12.23 -0.82
C GLU A 100 -9.57 12.67 0.60
N GLN A 101 -8.26 12.64 0.93
CA GLN A 101 -7.78 13.14 2.22
C GLN A 101 -8.02 14.64 2.36
N ARG A 102 -7.86 15.43 1.29
CA ARG A 102 -8.19 16.86 1.27
C ARG A 102 -9.68 17.12 1.48
N LEU A 103 -10.56 16.34 0.85
CA LEU A 103 -12.00 16.42 1.07
C LEU A 103 -12.39 16.06 2.50
N ALA A 104 -11.78 15.02 3.07
CA ALA A 104 -12.01 14.63 4.46
C ALA A 104 -11.57 15.74 5.44
N ALA A 105 -10.38 16.30 5.25
CA ALA A 105 -9.89 17.41 6.06
C ALA A 105 -10.76 18.67 5.93
N ALA A 106 -11.26 18.96 4.74
CA ALA A 106 -12.21 20.07 4.53
C ALA A 106 -13.54 19.82 5.25
N ARG A 107 -14.05 18.59 5.24
CA ARG A 107 -15.24 18.20 6.01
C ARG A 107 -15.03 18.41 7.52
N ASP A 108 -13.89 17.97 8.04
CA ASP A 108 -13.57 18.13 9.45
C ASP A 108 -13.46 19.62 9.84
N LEU A 109 -12.89 20.46 8.95
CA LEU A 109 -12.86 21.91 9.16
C LEU A 109 -14.27 22.53 9.16
N LEU A 110 -15.21 22.02 8.31
CA LEU A 110 -16.59 22.50 8.25
C LEU A 110 -17.38 22.20 9.52
N GLN A 111 -16.94 21.29 10.37
CA GLN A 111 -17.52 20.98 11.69
C GLN A 111 -17.04 21.97 12.77
N MET A 112 -15.99 22.74 12.51
CA MET A 112 -15.48 23.69 13.48
C MET A 112 -16.34 24.96 13.56
N PRO A 113 -16.40 25.62 14.73
CA PRO A 113 -17.01 26.95 14.82
C PRO A 113 -16.29 27.94 13.88
N ASN A 114 -17.06 28.66 13.07
CA ASN A 114 -16.53 29.67 12.15
C ASN A 114 -15.47 29.14 11.14
N PRO A 115 -15.79 28.15 10.31
CA PRO A 115 -14.85 27.52 9.39
C PRO A 115 -14.35 28.43 8.25
N GLY A 116 -14.92 29.63 8.11
CA GLY A 116 -14.60 30.59 7.07
C GLY A 116 -15.51 30.50 5.83
N GLN A 117 -15.09 31.15 4.75
CA GLN A 117 -15.83 31.13 3.49
C GLN A 117 -15.57 29.82 2.72
N MET A 118 -16.54 29.37 1.96
CA MET A 118 -16.44 28.11 1.21
C MET A 118 -15.34 28.15 0.14
N SER A 119 -15.12 29.30 -0.46
CA SER A 119 -14.02 29.55 -1.41
C SER A 119 -12.64 29.37 -0.74
N ASP A 120 -12.50 29.93 0.48
CA ASP A 120 -11.21 29.88 1.21
C ASP A 120 -10.89 28.45 1.62
N ILE A 121 -11.90 27.69 2.03
CA ILE A 121 -11.75 26.26 2.35
C ILE A 121 -11.31 25.47 1.10
N ALA A 122 -11.95 25.73 -0.06
CA ALA A 122 -11.58 25.08 -1.31
C ALA A 122 -10.12 25.37 -1.67
N TYR A 123 -9.71 26.63 -1.68
CA TYR A 123 -8.34 27.03 -1.98
C TYR A 123 -7.33 26.50 -0.97
N ARG A 124 -7.65 26.52 0.31
CA ARG A 124 -6.80 25.98 1.40
C ARG A 124 -6.43 24.52 1.17
N PHE A 125 -7.36 23.72 0.66
CA PHE A 125 -7.14 22.32 0.38
C PHE A 125 -6.80 22.03 -1.09
N GLY A 126 -6.35 23.03 -1.85
CA GLY A 126 -5.77 22.86 -3.19
C GLY A 126 -6.77 22.53 -4.27
N PHE A 127 -8.03 22.93 -4.12
CA PHE A 127 -9.01 22.88 -5.20
C PHE A 127 -8.95 24.17 -6.03
N SER A 128 -9.01 24.03 -7.37
CA SER A 128 -8.87 25.15 -8.29
C SER A 128 -9.99 26.19 -8.16
N ASP A 129 -11.18 25.73 -7.80
CA ASP A 129 -12.36 26.57 -7.59
C ASP A 129 -13.39 25.91 -6.65
N GLN A 130 -14.29 26.72 -6.11
CA GLN A 130 -15.36 26.28 -5.22
C GLN A 130 -16.35 25.32 -5.90
N ALA A 131 -16.58 25.46 -7.21
CA ALA A 131 -17.54 24.60 -7.92
C ALA A 131 -16.98 23.18 -8.08
N GLN A 132 -15.69 23.04 -8.39
CA GLN A 132 -14.99 21.75 -8.40
C GLN A 132 -15.02 21.10 -7.02
N PHE A 133 -14.67 21.85 -5.97
CA PHE A 133 -14.73 21.39 -4.59
C PHE A 133 -16.13 20.88 -4.23
N SER A 134 -17.18 21.66 -4.50
CA SER A 134 -18.55 21.28 -4.17
C SER A 134 -19.03 20.03 -4.89
N ARG A 135 -18.65 19.85 -6.16
CA ARG A 135 -18.99 18.65 -6.94
C ARG A 135 -18.31 17.40 -6.36
N LEU A 136 -17.00 17.49 -6.08
CA LEU A 136 -16.22 16.37 -5.54
C LEU A 136 -16.64 16.02 -4.11
N PHE A 137 -16.92 17.02 -3.29
CA PHE A 137 -17.43 16.84 -1.93
C PHE A 137 -18.80 16.14 -1.94
N LYS A 138 -19.72 16.59 -2.81
CA LYS A 138 -21.03 15.94 -2.96
C LYS A 138 -20.90 14.50 -3.46
N ALA A 139 -20.00 14.23 -4.39
CA ALA A 139 -19.76 12.88 -4.89
C ALA A 139 -19.22 11.94 -3.79
N MET A 140 -18.41 12.47 -2.88
CA MET A 140 -17.79 11.67 -1.80
C MET A 140 -18.72 11.51 -0.58
N PHE A 141 -19.45 12.55 -0.19
CA PHE A 141 -20.22 12.59 1.06
C PHE A 141 -21.75 12.63 0.85
N GLY A 142 -22.23 12.58 -0.38
CA GLY A 142 -23.66 12.56 -0.71
C GLY A 142 -24.36 13.92 -0.66
N GLN A 143 -23.74 14.96 -0.09
CA GLN A 143 -24.30 16.29 0.08
C GLN A 143 -23.28 17.39 -0.21
N THR A 144 -23.77 18.60 -0.48
CA THR A 144 -22.89 19.75 -0.73
C THR A 144 -22.19 20.22 0.54
N PRO A 145 -21.02 20.88 0.44
CA PRO A 145 -20.33 21.43 1.61
C PRO A 145 -21.20 22.42 2.39
N SER A 146 -22.01 23.24 1.70
CA SER A 146 -22.92 24.19 2.34
C SER A 146 -24.07 23.48 3.08
N GLY A 147 -24.63 22.41 2.50
CA GLY A 147 -25.64 21.59 3.15
C GLY A 147 -25.11 20.89 4.40
N PHE A 148 -23.90 20.33 4.29
CA PHE A 148 -23.22 19.73 5.44
C PHE A 148 -22.99 20.72 6.59
N ARG A 149 -22.50 21.93 6.27
CA ARG A 149 -22.30 23.00 7.26
C ARG A 149 -23.61 23.42 7.94
N ALA A 150 -24.71 23.54 7.19
CA ALA A 150 -26.01 23.91 7.76
C ALA A 150 -26.50 22.87 8.79
N GLN A 151 -26.38 21.57 8.46
CA GLN A 151 -26.75 20.48 9.37
C GLN A 151 -25.93 20.48 10.67
N VAL A 152 -24.64 20.76 10.60
CA VAL A 152 -23.76 20.85 11.78
C VAL A 152 -24.17 22.03 12.67
N SER A 153 -24.50 23.18 12.05
CA SER A 153 -24.92 24.39 12.80
C SER A 153 -26.30 24.26 13.45
N GLU A 154 -27.15 23.35 12.99
CA GLU A 154 -28.48 23.07 13.59
C GLU A 154 -28.41 22.04 14.73
N ALA A 155 -27.28 21.31 14.83
CA ALA A 155 -27.10 20.24 15.82
C ALA A 155 -26.42 20.70 17.11
N ASP A 156 -25.82 21.91 17.11
CA ASP A 156 -25.18 22.57 18.27
C ASP A 156 -26.16 23.54 18.96
#